data_5ae9e2c4fe1b5dda3a038a68f935086d
#
_entry.id   5ae9e2c4fe1b5dda3a038a68f935086d
#
_cell.length_a   1.000
_cell.length_b   1.000
_cell.length_c   1.000
_cell.angle_alpha   90.00
_cell.angle_beta   90.00
_cell.angle_gamma   90.00
#
_symmetry.space_group_name_H-M   'P 1'
#
loop_
_entity.id
_entity.type
_entity.pdbx_description
1 polymer ?
#
loop_
_entity_poly.entity_id
_entity_poly.type
_entity_poly.pdbx_seq_one_letter_code
_entity_poly.pdbx_strand_id
1 'polypeptide(L)'
;MRHCQFYLIISKKSEEVVNGLKKHTLGCENRADTHGFFWIDDRDNIQQIQLIFGEVVLEWIAGKWVNFSMTNRAMEVSQELGLPHGAHILHPLENKALSNKVLDEARNAEYPPEWTDKIMEKF
;
A
#
# COMPACT_ATOMS: atom_id res chain seq x y z
N MET A 1 6.97 17.94 -11.33
CA MET A 1 6.08 17.12 -10.51
C MET A 1 6.91 16.39 -9.46
N ARG A 2 6.54 16.53 -8.18
CA ARG A 2 7.27 15.85 -7.12
C ARG A 2 6.83 14.42 -6.99
N HIS A 3 7.78 13.51 -6.88
CA HIS A 3 7.50 12.11 -6.59
C HIS A 3 7.06 11.95 -5.13
N CYS A 4 6.37 10.86 -4.84
CA CYS A 4 5.95 10.57 -3.46
C CYS A 4 7.16 10.39 -2.56
N GLN A 5 7.10 10.99 -1.38
CA GLN A 5 8.14 10.84 -0.37
C GLN A 5 7.57 10.12 0.83
N PHE A 6 7.81 8.82 0.89
CA PHE A 6 7.32 7.98 1.97
C PHE A 6 8.24 8.03 3.17
N TYR A 7 7.65 8.06 4.35
CA TYR A 7 8.35 7.98 5.63
C TYR A 7 7.70 6.92 6.50
N LEU A 8 8.49 6.35 7.41
CA LEU A 8 8.02 5.31 8.30
C LEU A 8 7.27 5.93 9.47
N ILE A 9 6.05 5.46 9.72
CA ILE A 9 5.27 5.84 10.89
C ILE A 9 5.56 4.80 11.97
N ILE A 10 6.22 5.24 13.05
CA ILE A 10 6.59 4.37 14.15
C ILE A 10 5.50 4.44 15.21
N SER A 11 4.96 3.30 15.60
CA SER A 11 3.95 3.19 16.66
C SER A 11 4.16 1.90 17.43
N LYS A 12 3.45 1.76 18.57
CA LYS A 12 3.49 0.50 19.34
C LYS A 12 3.00 -0.68 18.51
N LYS A 13 2.08 -0.45 17.58
CA LYS A 13 1.56 -1.49 16.68
C LYS A 13 2.59 -2.01 15.70
N SER A 14 3.63 -1.22 15.40
CA SER A 14 4.72 -1.64 14.51
C SER A 14 5.54 -2.80 15.09
N GLU A 15 5.51 -2.97 16.41
CA GLU A 15 6.20 -4.05 17.09
C GLU A 15 5.35 -5.31 17.26
N GLU A 16 4.06 -5.25 16.97
CA GLU A 16 3.16 -6.39 17.10
C GLU A 16 3.41 -7.40 15.98
N VAL A 17 3.51 -8.67 16.36
CA VAL A 17 3.62 -9.77 15.40
C VAL A 17 2.27 -10.46 15.29
N VAL A 18 1.72 -10.45 14.07
CA VAL A 18 0.46 -11.13 13.77
C VAL A 18 0.72 -12.13 12.65
N ASN A 19 0.42 -13.40 12.88
CA ASN A 19 0.67 -14.47 11.92
C ASN A 19 2.14 -14.55 11.45
N GLY A 20 3.07 -14.24 12.35
CA GLY A 20 4.51 -14.23 12.05
C GLY A 20 5.01 -13.00 11.31
N LEU A 21 4.16 -11.98 11.13
CA LEU A 21 4.50 -10.78 10.38
C LEU A 21 4.34 -9.52 11.24
N LYS A 22 5.25 -8.58 11.03
CA LYS A 22 5.12 -7.21 11.56
C LYS A 22 4.65 -6.29 10.45
N LYS A 23 3.70 -5.43 10.76
CA LYS A 23 3.18 -4.44 9.82
C LYS A 23 3.83 -3.08 10.06
N HIS A 24 4.47 -2.55 9.05
CA HIS A 24 4.98 -1.18 9.04
C HIS A 24 4.06 -0.30 8.21
N THR A 25 3.86 0.93 8.68
CA THR A 25 3.01 1.91 8.02
C THR A 25 3.86 3.01 7.40
N LEU A 26 3.54 3.37 6.18
CA LEU A 26 4.19 4.46 5.45
C LEU A 26 3.22 5.63 5.28
N GLY A 27 3.65 6.82 5.69
CA GLY A 27 2.97 8.06 5.33
C GLY A 27 3.66 8.70 4.13
N CYS A 28 2.97 9.61 3.48
CA CYS A 28 3.55 10.40 2.39
C CYS A 28 3.60 11.87 2.80
N GLU A 29 4.79 12.46 2.76
CA GLU A 29 4.98 13.85 3.19
C GLU A 29 4.30 14.87 2.30
N ASN A 30 4.26 14.58 1.00
CA ASN A 30 3.84 15.56 0.00
C ASN A 30 2.48 15.23 -0.66
N ARG A 31 1.79 14.19 -0.21
CA ARG A 31 0.47 13.81 -0.73
C ARG A 31 -0.42 13.28 0.40
N ALA A 32 -1.51 13.99 0.67
CA ALA A 32 -2.42 13.64 1.76
C ALA A 32 -3.22 12.35 1.49
N ASP A 33 -3.44 12.01 0.22
CA ASP A 33 -4.23 10.86 -0.21
C ASP A 33 -3.39 9.59 -0.45
N THR A 34 -2.10 9.64 -0.12
CA THR A 34 -1.14 8.58 -0.42
C THR A 34 -0.51 8.06 0.86
N HIS A 35 -0.53 6.75 1.02
CA HIS A 35 0.08 6.06 2.16
C HIS A 35 0.36 4.62 1.76
N GLY A 36 0.95 3.86 2.67
CA GLY A 36 1.26 2.48 2.38
C GLY A 36 1.48 1.65 3.62
N PHE A 37 1.59 0.37 3.38
CA PHE A 37 1.89 -0.63 4.42
C PHE A 37 2.82 -1.66 3.82
N PHE A 38 3.67 -2.25 4.66
CA PHE A 38 4.38 -3.45 4.28
C PHE A 38 4.54 -4.37 5.48
N TRP A 39 4.59 -5.65 5.20
CA TRP A 39 4.67 -6.69 6.23
C TRP A 39 5.98 -7.44 6.07
N ILE A 40 6.67 -7.63 7.18
CA ILE A 40 7.97 -8.30 7.21
C ILE A 40 7.90 -9.53 8.12
N ASP A 41 8.70 -10.52 7.80
CA ASP A 41 8.87 -11.70 8.62
C ASP A 41 9.94 -11.46 9.71
N ASP A 42 10.28 -12.52 10.47
CA ASP A 42 11.26 -12.44 11.55
C ASP A 42 12.70 -12.23 11.07
N ARG A 43 12.93 -12.31 9.76
CA ARG A 43 14.24 -12.08 9.12
C ARG A 43 14.29 -10.75 8.36
N ASP A 44 13.32 -9.88 8.60
CA ASP A 44 13.19 -8.60 7.92
C ASP A 44 12.99 -8.72 6.39
N ASN A 45 12.46 -9.85 5.94
CA ASN A 45 12.08 -10.01 4.54
C ASN A 45 10.66 -9.51 4.31
N ILE A 46 10.48 -8.72 3.27
CA ILE A 46 9.15 -8.19 2.93
C ILE A 46 8.33 -9.31 2.30
N GLN A 47 7.16 -9.58 2.87
CA GLN A 47 6.22 -10.60 2.39
C GLN A 47 5.01 -10.00 1.69
N GLN A 48 4.71 -8.74 1.94
CA GLN A 48 3.59 -8.05 1.33
C GLN A 48 3.83 -6.54 1.37
N ILE A 49 3.44 -5.86 0.30
CA ILE A 49 3.45 -4.39 0.22
C ILE A 49 2.10 -3.96 -0.32
N GLN A 50 1.54 -2.92 0.29
CA GLN A 50 0.32 -2.29 -0.19
C GLN A 50 0.53 -0.79 -0.22
N LEU A 51 0.47 -0.19 -1.41
CA LEU A 51 0.59 1.26 -1.59
C LEU A 51 -0.74 1.80 -2.10
N ILE A 52 -1.21 2.86 -1.49
CA ILE A 52 -2.49 3.47 -1.80
C ILE A 52 -2.26 4.87 -2.34
N PHE A 53 -2.62 5.07 -3.61
CA PHE A 53 -2.50 6.35 -4.30
C PHE A 53 -3.92 6.85 -4.60
N GLY A 54 -4.47 7.63 -3.67
CA GLY A 54 -5.86 8.06 -3.77
C GLY A 54 -6.82 6.87 -3.68
N GLU A 55 -7.45 6.53 -4.77
CA GLU A 55 -8.38 5.39 -4.83
C GLU A 55 -7.77 4.11 -5.39
N VAL A 56 -6.53 4.17 -5.87
CA VAL A 56 -5.86 3.02 -6.49
C VAL A 56 -4.95 2.36 -5.47
N VAL A 57 -5.10 1.05 -5.32
CA VAL A 57 -4.26 0.23 -4.45
C VAL A 57 -3.34 -0.62 -5.32
N LEU A 58 -2.05 -0.47 -5.10
CA LEU A 58 -1.03 -1.34 -5.68
C LEU A 58 -0.61 -2.32 -4.60
N GLU A 59 -0.68 -3.62 -4.88
CA GLU A 59 -0.33 -4.64 -3.92
C GLU A 59 0.66 -5.64 -4.51
N TRP A 60 1.69 -5.95 -3.74
CA TRP A 60 2.62 -7.03 -4.05
C TRP A 60 2.56 -8.05 -2.89
N ILE A 61 2.44 -9.32 -3.24
CA ILE A 61 2.46 -10.43 -2.28
C ILE A 61 3.54 -11.43 -2.73
N ALA A 62 4.32 -11.92 -1.79
CA ALA A 62 5.40 -12.87 -2.07
C ALA A 62 4.87 -14.09 -2.83
N GLY A 63 5.55 -14.46 -3.91
CA GLY A 63 5.14 -15.56 -4.78
C GLY A 63 4.07 -15.18 -5.80
N LYS A 64 3.60 -13.93 -5.81
CA LYS A 64 2.60 -13.45 -6.75
C LYS A 64 3.10 -12.19 -7.44
N TRP A 65 2.53 -11.90 -8.60
CA TRP A 65 2.83 -10.66 -9.31
C TRP A 65 2.06 -9.49 -8.71
N VAL A 66 2.49 -8.27 -9.06
CA VAL A 66 1.85 -7.04 -8.62
C VAL A 66 0.40 -6.99 -9.08
N ASN A 67 -0.50 -6.64 -8.17
CA ASN A 67 -1.92 -6.45 -8.43
C ASN A 67 -2.31 -5.00 -8.26
N PHE A 68 -3.31 -4.58 -9.04
CA PHE A 68 -3.92 -3.26 -8.92
C PHE A 68 -5.40 -3.42 -8.63
N SER A 69 -5.90 -2.61 -7.71
CA SER A 69 -7.32 -2.56 -7.37
C SER A 69 -7.74 -1.14 -7.06
N MET A 70 -9.03 -0.92 -7.00
CA MET A 70 -9.58 0.37 -6.61
C MET A 70 -10.37 0.23 -5.32
N THR A 71 -10.24 1.22 -4.45
CA THR A 71 -11.15 1.33 -3.32
C THR A 71 -12.51 1.74 -3.85
N ASN A 72 -13.57 1.17 -3.29
CA ASN A 72 -14.92 1.49 -3.74
C ASN A 72 -15.56 2.54 -2.83
N ARG A 73 -15.44 3.82 -3.21
CA ARG A 73 -16.12 4.90 -2.48
C ARG A 73 -17.64 4.78 -2.49
N ALA A 74 -18.19 4.14 -3.52
CA ALA A 74 -19.63 3.87 -3.54
C ALA A 74 -20.05 2.95 -2.37
N MET A 75 -19.14 2.13 -1.85
CA MET A 75 -19.39 1.32 -0.67
C MET A 75 -19.42 2.14 0.62
N GLU A 76 -18.67 3.24 0.70
CA GLU A 76 -18.76 4.16 1.83
C GLU A 76 -20.15 4.79 1.91
N VAL A 77 -20.68 5.20 0.76
CA VAL A 77 -22.06 5.69 0.66
C VAL A 77 -23.05 4.61 1.01
N SER A 78 -22.79 3.37 0.60
CA SER A 78 -23.64 2.22 0.94
C SER A 78 -23.57 1.86 2.42
N GLN A 79 -22.47 2.14 3.10
CA GLN A 79 -22.36 1.95 4.54
C GLN A 79 -23.28 2.90 5.31
N GLU A 80 -23.46 4.12 4.82
CA GLU A 80 -24.44 5.05 5.37
C GLU A 80 -25.87 4.54 5.23
N LEU A 81 -26.11 3.65 4.30
CA LEU A 81 -27.41 3.01 4.08
C LEU A 81 -27.59 1.70 4.86
N GLY A 82 -26.64 1.39 5.77
CA GLY A 82 -26.78 0.27 6.69
C GLY A 82 -26.10 -1.04 6.27
N LEU A 83 -25.18 -0.98 5.29
CA LEU A 83 -24.37 -2.13 4.93
C LEU A 83 -23.21 -2.33 5.93
N PRO A 84 -22.66 -3.56 6.04
CA PRO A 84 -21.65 -3.87 7.06
C PRO A 84 -20.43 -2.96 7.00
N HIS A 85 -20.01 -2.46 8.17
CA HIS A 85 -18.78 -1.68 8.31
C HIS A 85 -17.55 -2.57 8.12
N GLY A 86 -16.50 -2.00 7.57
CA GLY A 86 -15.18 -2.61 7.56
C GLY A 86 -14.87 -3.47 6.36
N ALA A 87 -15.80 -3.66 5.46
CA ALA A 87 -15.51 -4.32 4.19
C ALA A 87 -14.96 -3.30 3.20
N HIS A 88 -13.65 -3.08 3.21
CA HIS A 88 -13.00 -2.43 2.08
C HIS A 88 -13.06 -3.41 0.91
N ILE A 89 -14.12 -3.32 0.11
CA ILE A 89 -14.19 -4.11 -1.09
C ILE A 89 -13.27 -3.48 -2.12
N LEU A 90 -12.21 -4.20 -2.47
CA LEU A 90 -11.32 -3.82 -3.53
C LEU A 90 -11.83 -4.40 -4.84
N HIS A 91 -11.96 -3.57 -5.86
CA HIS A 91 -12.30 -4.00 -7.20
C HIS A 91 -11.03 -4.09 -8.04
N PRO A 92 -10.88 -5.15 -8.86
CA PRO A 92 -9.77 -5.19 -9.80
C PRO A 92 -9.76 -3.95 -10.70
N LEU A 93 -8.58 -3.37 -10.88
CA LEU A 93 -8.40 -2.24 -11.78
C LEU A 93 -8.12 -2.75 -13.18
N GLU A 94 -9.03 -2.51 -14.11
CA GLU A 94 -8.91 -2.96 -15.49
C GLU A 94 -8.29 -1.91 -16.42
N ASN A 95 -8.01 -0.71 -15.91
CA ASN A 95 -7.42 0.37 -16.69
C ASN A 95 -5.89 0.27 -16.68
N LYS A 96 -5.32 -0.21 -17.77
CA LYS A 96 -3.87 -0.40 -17.91
C LYS A 96 -3.08 0.92 -17.85
N ALA A 97 -3.62 1.99 -18.40
CA ALA A 97 -2.96 3.29 -18.37
C ALA A 97 -2.81 3.79 -16.93
N LEU A 98 -3.85 3.63 -16.12
CA LEU A 98 -3.82 4.02 -14.71
C LEU A 98 -2.93 3.10 -13.89
N SER A 99 -2.95 1.80 -14.17
CA SER A 99 -2.06 0.83 -13.51
C SER A 99 -0.59 1.15 -13.80
N ASN A 100 -0.26 1.45 -15.04
CA ASN A 100 1.10 1.83 -15.42
C ASN A 100 1.54 3.12 -14.76
N LYS A 101 0.66 4.10 -14.68
CA LYS A 101 0.93 5.37 -14.01
C LYS A 101 1.24 5.16 -12.52
N VAL A 102 0.43 4.35 -11.84
CA VAL A 102 0.61 4.05 -10.43
C VAL A 102 1.91 3.27 -10.20
N LEU A 103 2.22 2.31 -11.06
CA LEU A 103 3.47 1.56 -10.98
C LEU A 103 4.68 2.48 -11.17
N ASP A 104 4.62 3.43 -12.10
CA ASP A 104 5.67 4.42 -12.29
C ASP A 104 5.83 5.29 -11.05
N GLU A 105 4.74 5.72 -10.43
CA GLU A 105 4.79 6.49 -9.18
C GLU A 105 5.46 5.68 -8.06
N ALA A 106 5.15 4.40 -7.95
CA ALA A 106 5.78 3.53 -6.96
C ALA A 106 7.28 3.36 -7.20
N ARG A 107 7.68 3.20 -8.46
CA ARG A 107 9.09 3.05 -8.85
C ARG A 107 9.91 4.31 -8.66
N ASN A 108 9.30 5.48 -8.75
CA ASN A 108 9.97 6.77 -8.63
C ASN A 108 9.81 7.40 -7.25
N ALA A 109 9.07 6.78 -6.35
CA ALA A 109 8.89 7.28 -5.00
C ALA A 109 10.18 7.13 -4.18
N GLU A 110 10.31 7.99 -3.18
CA GLU A 110 11.35 7.86 -2.17
C GLU A 110 10.80 7.04 -1.00
N TYR A 111 11.59 6.12 -0.50
CA TYR A 111 11.23 5.25 0.63
C TYR A 111 12.23 5.46 1.78
N PRO A 112 11.87 5.04 3.01
CA PRO A 112 12.84 5.08 4.12
C PRO A 112 14.14 4.38 3.71
N PRO A 113 15.32 4.97 4.01
CA PRO A 113 16.60 4.46 3.50
C PRO A 113 16.86 2.99 3.79
N GLU A 114 16.48 2.50 4.97
CA GLU A 114 16.69 1.11 5.36
C GLU A 114 15.82 0.11 4.59
N TRP A 115 14.76 0.60 3.92
CA TRP A 115 13.81 -0.25 3.20
C TRP A 115 13.80 -0.01 1.70
N THR A 116 14.52 1.01 1.21
CA THR A 116 14.48 1.40 -0.21
C THR A 116 14.78 0.23 -1.14
N ASP A 117 15.89 -0.45 -0.96
CA ASP A 117 16.29 -1.52 -1.87
C ASP A 117 15.31 -2.70 -1.82
N LYS A 118 14.86 -3.05 -0.62
CA LYS A 118 13.92 -4.17 -0.44
C LYS A 118 12.56 -3.90 -1.06
N ILE A 119 12.09 -2.64 -0.99
CA ILE A 119 10.82 -2.27 -1.60
C ILE A 119 10.96 -2.17 -3.11
N MET A 120 12.00 -1.49 -3.58
CA MET A 120 12.19 -1.25 -5.02
C MET A 120 12.39 -2.54 -5.82
N GLU A 121 13.01 -3.55 -5.26
CA GLU A 121 13.21 -4.82 -5.97
C GLU A 121 11.89 -5.56 -6.25
N LYS A 122 10.79 -5.19 -5.57
CA LYS A 122 9.48 -5.82 -5.76
C LYS A 122 8.70 -5.23 -6.94
N PHE A 123 9.10 -4.07 -7.39
CA PHE A 123 8.46 -3.37 -8.49
C PHE A 123 9.45 -3.25 -9.66
#